data_ef360c9ebc6e827ae4da837744f4c133
#
_entry.id   ef360c9ebc6e827ae4da837744f4c133
#
_cell.length_a   1.000
_cell.length_b   1.000
_cell.length_c   1.000
_cell.angle_alpha   90.00
_cell.angle_beta   90.00
_cell.angle_gamma   90.00
#
_symmetry.space_group_name_H-M   'P 1'
#
loop_
_entity.id
_entity.type
_entity.pdbx_description
1 polymer ?
#
loop_
_entity_poly.entity_id
_entity_poly.type
_entity_poly.pdbx_seq_one_letter_code
_entity_poly.pdbx_strand_id
1 'polypeptide(L)'
;MSQYETSREPTISGWVVGGITFAGTMLILIGMFQAIDGLVAIFNDDFFLVTQNYTFDLDVTAWGWIHLLLGIGMMIAGWSLFAGRTWAAVVAVTLAMLSALANFFFIPYYPFWSLVMIALDCWVIWALTRPGVVRSST
;
A
#
# COMPACT_ATOMS: atom_id res chain seq x y z
N MET A 1 -22.76 -39.00 0.59
CA MET A 1 -22.89 -37.80 -0.22
C MET A 1 -22.78 -36.54 0.62
N SER A 2 -23.45 -36.49 1.75
CA SER A 2 -23.30 -35.37 2.66
C SER A 2 -21.89 -35.17 3.17
N GLN A 3 -21.08 -36.22 3.19
CA GLN A 3 -19.68 -36.16 3.61
C GLN A 3 -18.81 -35.30 2.69
N TYR A 4 -19.17 -35.19 1.43
CA TYR A 4 -18.44 -34.37 0.47
C TYR A 4 -18.75 -32.88 0.67
N GLU A 5 -19.93 -32.56 1.14
CA GLU A 5 -20.33 -31.19 1.39
C GLU A 5 -19.67 -30.63 2.64
N THR A 6 -19.50 -31.47 3.67
CA THR A 6 -18.90 -31.05 4.92
C THR A 6 -17.38 -30.89 4.85
N SER A 7 -16.73 -31.48 3.84
CA SER A 7 -15.29 -31.39 3.69
C SER A 7 -14.82 -30.20 2.83
N ARG A 8 -15.74 -29.43 2.27
CA ARG A 8 -15.39 -28.26 1.48
C ARG A 8 -15.03 -27.11 2.40
N GLU A 9 -13.74 -26.89 2.56
CA GLU A 9 -13.26 -25.68 3.17
C GLU A 9 -13.58 -24.49 2.25
N PRO A 10 -13.93 -23.31 2.82
CA PRO A 10 -14.15 -22.15 1.99
C PRO A 10 -12.86 -21.78 1.28
N THR A 11 -12.87 -21.94 -0.05
CA THR A 11 -11.73 -21.57 -0.87
C THR A 11 -11.77 -20.09 -1.16
N ILE A 12 -10.63 -19.43 -0.98
CA ILE A 12 -10.46 -18.04 -1.34
C ILE A 12 -10.47 -17.95 -2.87
N SER A 13 -11.31 -17.08 -3.43
CA SER A 13 -11.43 -16.93 -4.88
C SER A 13 -10.14 -16.36 -5.48
N GLY A 14 -9.92 -16.61 -6.78
CA GLY A 14 -8.77 -16.07 -7.50
C GLY A 14 -8.72 -14.54 -7.49
N TRP A 15 -9.88 -13.88 -7.49
CA TRP A 15 -9.96 -12.43 -7.41
C TRP A 15 -9.44 -11.89 -6.09
N VAL A 16 -9.70 -12.61 -5.00
CA VAL A 16 -9.20 -12.25 -3.67
C VAL A 16 -7.69 -12.43 -3.61
N VAL A 17 -7.20 -13.57 -4.09
CA VAL A 17 -5.75 -13.83 -4.16
C VAL A 17 -5.05 -12.79 -5.01
N GLY A 18 -5.63 -12.44 -6.15
CA GLY A 18 -5.12 -11.38 -7.01
C GLY A 18 -5.02 -10.03 -6.32
N GLY A 19 -6.05 -9.67 -5.56
CA GLY A 19 -6.05 -8.42 -4.79
C GLY A 19 -4.97 -8.38 -3.72
N ILE A 20 -4.80 -9.48 -2.98
CA ILE A 20 -3.75 -9.61 -1.96
C ILE A 20 -2.36 -9.51 -2.59
N THR A 21 -2.16 -10.23 -3.69
CA THR A 21 -0.88 -10.23 -4.41
C THR A 21 -0.56 -8.85 -4.93
N PHE A 22 -1.54 -8.18 -5.52
CA PHE A 22 -1.38 -6.82 -6.00
C PHE A 22 -1.01 -5.87 -4.85
N ALA A 23 -1.78 -5.90 -3.75
CA ALA A 23 -1.55 -5.02 -2.61
C ALA A 23 -0.16 -5.24 -2.00
N GLY A 24 0.23 -6.49 -1.76
CA GLY A 24 1.54 -6.81 -1.19
C GLY A 24 2.68 -6.40 -2.11
N THR A 25 2.55 -6.67 -3.40
CA THR A 25 3.56 -6.27 -4.39
C THR A 25 3.69 -4.76 -4.46
N MET A 26 2.58 -4.03 -4.49
CA MET A 26 2.60 -2.58 -4.54
C MET A 26 3.20 -1.98 -3.27
N LEU A 27 2.87 -2.54 -2.10
CA LEU A 27 3.49 -2.08 -0.85
C LEU A 27 5.01 -2.24 -0.88
N ILE A 28 5.50 -3.36 -1.38
CA ILE A 28 6.95 -3.60 -1.48
C ILE A 28 7.58 -2.62 -2.47
N LEU A 29 6.99 -2.47 -3.66
CA LEU A 29 7.54 -1.58 -4.69
C LEU A 29 7.53 -0.11 -4.25
N ILE A 30 6.40 0.36 -3.74
CA ILE A 30 6.28 1.75 -3.28
C ILE A 30 7.23 1.96 -2.09
N GLY A 31 7.30 0.99 -1.18
CA GLY A 31 8.22 1.04 -0.07
C GLY A 31 9.68 1.14 -0.51
N MET A 32 10.06 0.39 -1.55
CA MET A 32 11.40 0.49 -2.14
C MET A 32 11.69 1.89 -2.66
N PHE A 33 10.77 2.44 -3.46
CA PHE A 33 10.95 3.79 -3.99
C PHE A 33 11.03 4.83 -2.88
N GLN A 34 10.16 4.72 -1.87
CA GLN A 34 10.19 5.62 -0.71
C GLN A 34 11.52 5.54 0.03
N ALA A 35 12.06 4.33 0.21
CA ALA A 35 13.33 4.14 0.88
C ALA A 35 14.47 4.74 0.06
N ILE A 36 14.46 4.54 -1.25
CA ILE A 36 15.47 5.12 -2.16
C ILE A 36 15.40 6.64 -2.13
N ASP A 37 14.20 7.21 -2.24
CA ASP A 37 14.01 8.66 -2.17
C ASP A 37 14.52 9.22 -0.84
N GLY A 38 14.23 8.51 0.27
CA GLY A 38 14.72 8.88 1.58
C GLY A 38 16.24 8.87 1.64
N LEU A 39 16.89 7.83 1.11
CA LEU A 39 18.36 7.75 1.08
C LEU A 39 18.95 8.87 0.24
N VAL A 40 18.39 9.15 -0.93
CA VAL A 40 18.86 10.23 -1.78
C VAL A 40 18.75 11.57 -1.05
N ALA A 41 17.66 11.80 -0.37
CA ALA A 41 17.45 13.04 0.41
C ALA A 41 18.47 13.19 1.55
N ILE A 42 18.86 12.08 2.19
CA ILE A 42 19.84 12.11 3.28
C ILE A 42 21.24 12.41 2.76
N PHE A 43 21.63 11.77 1.63
CA PHE A 43 23.00 11.87 1.13
C PHE A 43 23.22 12.98 0.11
N ASN A 44 22.16 13.46 -0.56
CA ASN A 44 22.24 14.49 -1.58
C ASN A 44 21.20 15.60 -1.32
N ASP A 45 21.43 16.38 -0.27
CA ASP A 45 20.54 17.47 0.10
C ASP A 45 20.33 18.45 -1.06
N ASP A 46 21.37 18.67 -1.85
CA ASP A 46 21.36 19.64 -2.96
C ASP A 46 20.38 19.25 -4.07
N PHE A 47 20.11 17.96 -4.24
CA PHE A 47 19.22 17.48 -5.28
C PHE A 47 17.80 18.01 -5.11
N PHE A 48 17.35 18.14 -3.87
CA PHE A 48 16.00 18.61 -3.56
C PHE A 48 15.91 20.11 -3.41
N LEU A 49 17.05 20.80 -3.27
CA LEU A 49 17.08 22.24 -3.09
C LEU A 49 16.89 23.02 -4.40
N VAL A 50 17.10 22.37 -5.54
CA VAL A 50 17.07 23.03 -6.85
C VAL A 50 15.66 23.42 -7.28
N THR A 51 14.62 22.88 -6.66
CA THR A 51 13.24 23.13 -7.05
C THR A 51 12.56 24.21 -6.22
N GLN A 52 13.31 25.08 -5.58
CA GLN A 52 12.78 25.84 -4.48
C GLN A 52 12.43 27.27 -4.75
N ASN A 53 11.14 27.51 -4.79
CA ASN A 53 10.52 28.76 -4.41
C ASN A 53 9.61 28.56 -3.19
N TYR A 54 10.01 27.68 -2.25
CA TYR A 54 9.19 27.45 -1.07
C TYR A 54 9.64 28.32 0.09
N THR A 55 8.65 28.96 0.71
CA THR A 55 8.85 29.77 1.92
C THR A 55 9.00 28.94 3.19
N PHE A 56 9.00 27.61 3.07
CA PHE A 56 9.15 26.70 4.21
C PHE A 56 10.54 26.13 4.24
N ASP A 57 11.23 26.29 5.36
CA ASP A 57 12.49 25.60 5.64
C ASP A 57 12.20 24.14 5.98
N LEU A 58 11.96 23.33 4.96
CA LEU A 58 11.86 21.90 5.15
C LEU A 58 13.26 21.34 5.31
N ASP A 59 13.50 20.70 6.46
CA ASP A 59 14.73 19.96 6.67
C ASP A 59 14.69 18.71 5.78
N VAL A 60 15.42 18.77 4.68
CA VAL A 60 15.45 17.69 3.68
C VAL A 60 15.99 16.40 4.29
N THR A 61 16.94 16.50 5.20
CA THR A 61 17.49 15.32 5.89
C THR A 61 16.44 14.65 6.75
N ALA A 62 15.69 15.41 7.54
CA ALA A 62 14.60 14.87 8.36
C ALA A 62 13.50 14.24 7.49
N TRP A 63 13.15 14.91 6.40
CA TRP A 63 12.20 14.38 5.41
C TRP A 63 12.70 13.06 4.85
N GLY A 64 13.99 12.98 4.53
CA GLY A 64 14.62 11.77 4.02
C GLY A 64 14.54 10.61 4.99
N TRP A 65 14.79 10.85 6.28
CA TRP A 65 14.67 9.82 7.31
C TRP A 65 13.24 9.31 7.44
N ILE A 66 12.26 10.21 7.40
CA ILE A 66 10.84 9.82 7.46
C ILE A 66 10.49 8.90 6.29
N HIS A 67 10.90 9.27 5.08
CA HIS A 67 10.61 8.48 3.88
C HIS A 67 11.34 7.14 3.87
N LEU A 68 12.59 7.11 4.37
CA LEU A 68 13.34 5.86 4.50
C LEU A 68 12.63 4.89 5.46
N LEU A 69 12.24 5.39 6.63
CA LEU A 69 11.58 4.55 7.64
C LEU A 69 10.19 4.10 7.15
N LEU A 70 9.44 4.99 6.52
CA LEU A 70 8.15 4.63 5.92
C LEU A 70 8.34 3.57 4.83
N GLY A 71 9.34 3.73 3.98
CA GLY A 71 9.61 2.77 2.92
C GLY A 71 9.93 1.39 3.46
N ILE A 72 10.78 1.31 4.48
CA ILE A 72 11.11 0.05 5.13
C ILE A 72 9.86 -0.57 5.76
N GLY A 73 9.07 0.24 6.47
CA GLY A 73 7.82 -0.22 7.08
C GLY A 73 6.84 -0.77 6.05
N MET A 74 6.71 -0.10 4.89
CA MET A 74 5.83 -0.55 3.82
C MET A 74 6.32 -1.87 3.21
N MET A 75 7.63 -2.05 3.04
CA MET A 75 8.17 -3.32 2.57
C MET A 75 7.87 -4.46 3.53
N ILE A 76 8.05 -4.22 4.83
CA ILE A 76 7.74 -5.21 5.87
C ILE A 76 6.24 -5.52 5.86
N ALA A 77 5.39 -4.50 5.72
CA ALA A 77 3.95 -4.68 5.65
C ALA A 77 3.55 -5.52 4.43
N GLY A 78 4.17 -5.28 3.28
CA GLY A 78 3.91 -6.06 2.07
C GLY A 78 4.24 -7.53 2.24
N TRP A 79 5.39 -7.85 2.78
CA TRP A 79 5.78 -9.24 3.09
C TRP A 79 4.85 -9.87 4.12
N SER A 80 4.50 -9.12 5.16
CA SER A 80 3.60 -9.60 6.21
C SER A 80 2.19 -9.83 5.66
N LEU A 81 1.77 -9.06 4.67
CA LEU A 81 0.49 -9.26 4.02
C LEU A 81 0.43 -10.63 3.32
N PHE A 82 1.51 -11.03 2.65
CA PHE A 82 1.59 -12.37 2.05
C PHE A 82 1.53 -13.48 3.10
N ALA A 83 1.99 -13.20 4.31
CA ALA A 83 1.90 -14.13 5.43
C ALA A 83 0.51 -14.13 6.11
N GLY A 84 -0.41 -13.28 5.68
CA GLY A 84 -1.78 -13.21 6.21
C GLY A 84 -1.88 -12.52 7.57
N ARG A 85 -0.97 -11.61 7.89
CA ARG A 85 -0.97 -10.94 9.19
C ARG A 85 -2.00 -9.81 9.21
N THR A 86 -2.72 -9.73 10.31
CA THR A 86 -3.81 -8.75 10.50
C THR A 86 -3.32 -7.31 10.42
N TRP A 87 -2.20 -7.00 11.08
CA TRP A 87 -1.70 -5.63 11.11
C TRP A 87 -1.33 -5.14 9.71
N ALA A 88 -0.78 -6.02 8.87
CA ALA A 88 -0.42 -5.68 7.50
C ALA A 88 -1.67 -5.40 6.66
N ALA A 89 -2.72 -6.18 6.85
CA ALA A 89 -4.00 -5.94 6.17
C ALA A 89 -4.61 -4.60 6.57
N VAL A 90 -4.56 -4.25 7.85
CA VAL A 90 -5.05 -2.96 8.34
C VAL A 90 -4.26 -1.82 7.70
N VAL A 91 -2.94 -1.93 7.64
CA VAL A 91 -2.10 -0.92 7.00
C VAL A 91 -2.46 -0.78 5.52
N ALA A 92 -2.57 -1.91 4.82
CA ALA A 92 -2.86 -1.90 3.38
C ALA A 92 -4.23 -1.29 3.09
N VAL A 93 -5.27 -1.66 3.86
CA VAL A 93 -6.61 -1.11 3.70
C VAL A 93 -6.62 0.40 3.99
N THR A 94 -5.95 0.82 5.04
CA THR A 94 -5.86 2.24 5.39
C THR A 94 -5.20 3.04 4.27
N LEU A 95 -4.08 2.53 3.74
CA LEU A 95 -3.39 3.20 2.64
C LEU A 95 -4.24 3.23 1.37
N ALA A 96 -4.97 2.14 1.07
CA ALA A 96 -5.87 2.10 -0.08
C ALA A 96 -7.02 3.11 0.07
N MET A 97 -7.56 3.25 1.28
CA MET A 97 -8.61 4.25 1.55
C MET A 97 -8.08 5.67 1.35
N LEU A 98 -6.88 5.95 1.86
CA LEU A 98 -6.26 7.27 1.68
C LEU A 98 -5.95 7.53 0.21
N SER A 99 -5.49 6.53 -0.52
CA SER A 99 -5.22 6.62 -1.95
C SER A 99 -6.52 6.92 -2.72
N ALA A 100 -7.58 6.18 -2.43
CA ALA A 100 -8.88 6.40 -3.08
C ALA A 100 -9.41 7.81 -2.82
N LEU A 101 -9.30 8.27 -1.57
CA LEU A 101 -9.71 9.63 -1.20
C LEU A 101 -8.91 10.69 -1.93
N ALA A 102 -7.58 10.54 -1.97
CA ALA A 102 -6.71 11.46 -2.69
C ALA A 102 -7.06 11.50 -4.18
N ASN A 103 -7.25 10.33 -4.79
CA ASN A 103 -7.61 10.25 -6.20
C ASN A 103 -8.99 10.82 -6.49
N PHE A 104 -9.91 10.73 -5.54
CA PHE A 104 -11.22 11.38 -5.67
C PHE A 104 -11.06 12.89 -5.87
N PHE A 105 -10.17 13.54 -5.13
CA PHE A 105 -9.91 14.97 -5.28
C PHE A 105 -9.17 15.30 -6.57
N PHE A 106 -8.46 14.34 -7.17
CA PHE A 106 -7.74 14.54 -8.42
C PHE A 106 -8.57 14.24 -9.67
N ILE A 107 -9.81 13.77 -9.52
CA ILE A 107 -10.69 13.49 -10.68
C ILE A 107 -10.78 14.66 -11.65
N PRO A 108 -10.96 15.93 -11.22
CA PRO A 108 -11.06 17.03 -12.15
C PRO A 108 -9.80 17.26 -12.99
N TYR A 109 -8.64 16.81 -12.51
CA TYR A 109 -7.36 17.01 -13.19
C TYR A 109 -6.96 15.80 -14.05
N TYR A 110 -7.21 14.60 -13.55
CA TYR A 110 -6.84 13.33 -14.19
C TYR A 110 -7.98 12.33 -14.08
N PRO A 111 -9.10 12.56 -14.77
CA PRO A 111 -10.32 11.77 -14.55
C PRO A 111 -10.14 10.29 -14.82
N PHE A 112 -9.54 9.93 -15.95
CA PHE A 112 -9.37 8.52 -16.31
C PHE A 112 -8.44 7.80 -15.32
N TRP A 113 -7.29 8.41 -15.05
CA TRP A 113 -6.29 7.81 -14.16
C TRP A 113 -6.81 7.68 -12.73
N SER A 114 -7.47 8.74 -12.24
CA SER A 114 -8.02 8.73 -10.88
C SER A 114 -9.10 7.66 -10.71
N LEU A 115 -9.96 7.47 -11.69
CA LEU A 115 -10.98 6.42 -11.64
C LEU A 115 -10.36 5.03 -11.66
N VAL A 116 -9.31 4.81 -12.44
CA VAL A 116 -8.57 3.54 -12.45
C VAL A 116 -7.98 3.27 -11.06
N MET A 117 -7.34 4.27 -10.46
CA MET A 117 -6.75 4.12 -9.13
C MET A 117 -7.80 3.82 -8.07
N ILE A 118 -8.93 4.53 -8.10
CA ILE A 118 -10.03 4.28 -7.15
C ILE A 118 -10.56 2.85 -7.33
N ALA A 119 -10.71 2.39 -8.56
CA ALA A 119 -11.17 1.03 -8.81
C ALA A 119 -10.21 -0.01 -8.26
N LEU A 120 -8.90 0.19 -8.44
CA LEU A 120 -7.88 -0.69 -7.87
C LEU A 120 -7.88 -0.67 -6.35
N ASP A 121 -8.02 0.51 -5.75
CA ASP A 121 -8.10 0.65 -4.29
C ASP A 121 -9.33 -0.07 -3.74
N CYS A 122 -10.47 0.07 -4.40
CA CYS A 122 -11.69 -0.64 -4.00
C CYS A 122 -11.53 -2.15 -4.10
N TRP A 123 -10.86 -2.63 -5.14
CA TRP A 123 -10.55 -4.05 -5.30
C TRP A 123 -9.68 -4.57 -4.16
N VAL A 124 -8.63 -3.84 -3.82
CA VAL A 124 -7.73 -4.19 -2.72
C VAL A 124 -8.48 -4.22 -1.39
N ILE A 125 -9.29 -3.19 -1.10
CA ILE A 125 -10.07 -3.12 0.13
C ILE A 125 -11.04 -4.31 0.21
N TRP A 126 -11.74 -4.58 -0.89
CA TRP A 126 -12.65 -5.72 -0.97
C TRP A 126 -11.91 -7.04 -0.72
N ALA A 127 -10.77 -7.24 -1.38
CA ALA A 127 -10.01 -8.49 -1.25
C ALA A 127 -9.51 -8.71 0.17
N LEU A 128 -8.99 -7.66 0.82
CA LEU A 128 -8.40 -7.77 2.15
C LEU A 128 -9.44 -7.89 3.26
N THR A 129 -10.69 -7.53 2.99
CA THR A 129 -11.77 -7.64 3.97
C THR A 129 -12.56 -8.94 3.85
N ARG A 130 -12.17 -9.84 2.94
CA ARG A 130 -12.86 -11.13 2.79
C ARG A 130 -12.54 -12.07 3.96
N PRO A 131 -13.54 -12.87 4.41
CA PRO A 131 -13.28 -13.85 5.47
C PRO A 131 -12.21 -14.86 5.06
N GLY A 132 -11.35 -15.21 5.99
CA GLY A 132 -10.30 -16.20 5.79
C GLY A 132 -9.00 -15.66 5.19
N VAL A 133 -8.97 -14.39 4.77
CA VAL A 133 -7.76 -13.78 4.21
C VAL A 133 -6.72 -13.52 5.30
N VAL A 134 -7.18 -13.10 6.46
CA VAL A 134 -6.32 -12.72 7.58
C VAL A 134 -6.45 -13.76 8.68
N ARG A 135 -5.32 -14.17 9.24
CA ARG A 135 -5.30 -15.13 10.34
C ARG A 135 -5.67 -14.42 11.64
N SER A 136 -6.61 -15.03 12.38
CA SER A 136 -7.10 -14.45 13.63
C SER A 136 -6.13 -14.61 14.80
N SER A 137 -5.05 -15.34 14.64
CA SER A 137 -4.12 -15.72 15.71
C SER A 137 -2.89 -14.82 15.81
N THR A 138 -2.95 -13.64 15.32
CA THR A 138 -1.81 -12.71 15.38
C THR A 138 -1.69 -11.95 16.69
#